data_6b98b21738239b970f8fd173879955d5
#
_entry.id   6b98b21738239b970f8fd173879955d5
#
_cell.length_a   1.000
_cell.length_b   1.000
_cell.length_c   1.000
_cell.angle_alpha   90.00
_cell.angle_beta   90.00
_cell.angle_gamma   90.00
#
_symmetry.space_group_name_H-M   'P 1'
#
loop_
_entity.id
_entity.type
_entity.pdbx_description
1 polymer ?
#
loop_
_entity_poly.entity_id
_entity_poly.type
_entity_poly.pdbx_seq_one_letter_code
_entity_poly.pdbx_strand_id
1 'polypeptide(L)'
;MNISQLEKLLAQREAEWLEFKENNTEQEKIGEYISALSNAACLCDQSYGFLIFGVRDADRTPVGTDFEPELTKHGNEDLMAWLLQLLSPRIDFRVETVFYQGKKLVVFVIPATSYTPVRFNGEEFIRVGSYKKKLKDFPEKERKLWAKLNASSFETGLATEALSLERALNLVDYESYFKLTKQPIPQSVDTLKDKLLQEGLLVLVENGFAITNLGAILFAKNLENFPTLARKAARVILYQGKDRTHTLKEQIGQKGYAAGFVGLNSFVELLSLNRTEEISSALRTTSQKYPSIVLRELIANALIHQDFSITGTSPMIEIFENRIEISNPGAPLIDVLRFMDNQPRSRNEKLANLMRRCYICEERGSGVDKVIKSVEDDNLPAPNFIDGGTFVKVIIYEPLPLRKMEKSDKIRACYQHCCLRFESGEKMTNQSLRLRFRIDDKNYPMISRIIADAIADKKIKLADPTNKSRKHAKYVPFWA
;
A
#
# COMPACT_ATOMS: atom_id res chain seq x y z
N MET A 1 27.86 17.83 7.72
CA MET A 1 28.40 18.46 6.48
C MET A 1 29.80 18.97 6.74
N ASN A 2 30.75 18.78 5.82
CA ASN A 2 32.08 19.37 5.96
C ASN A 2 32.14 20.78 5.32
N ILE A 3 33.16 21.59 5.72
CA ILE A 3 33.31 22.98 5.25
C ILE A 3 33.39 23.06 3.72
N SER A 4 34.13 22.15 3.06
CA SER A 4 34.24 22.12 1.59
C SER A 4 32.92 21.87 0.87
N GLN A 5 32.02 21.08 1.45
CA GLN A 5 30.67 20.89 0.92
C GLN A 5 29.82 22.16 1.07
N LEU A 6 29.93 22.82 2.23
CA LEU A 6 29.21 24.08 2.45
C LEU A 6 29.71 25.19 1.49
N GLU A 7 31.00 25.32 1.26
CA GLU A 7 31.56 26.28 0.32
C GLU A 7 31.07 26.04 -1.10
N LYS A 8 30.95 24.80 -1.53
CA LYS A 8 30.37 24.44 -2.84
C LYS A 8 28.91 24.87 -2.93
N LEU A 9 28.12 24.75 -1.86
CA LEU A 9 26.73 25.19 -1.84
C LEU A 9 26.64 26.73 -1.86
N LEU A 10 27.44 27.42 -1.06
CA LEU A 10 27.48 28.89 -1.03
C LEU A 10 27.95 29.52 -2.33
N ALA A 11 28.81 28.82 -3.09
CA ALA A 11 29.27 29.27 -4.40
C ALA A 11 28.20 29.17 -5.50
N GLN A 12 27.16 28.34 -5.28
CA GLN A 12 26.07 28.17 -6.25
C GLN A 12 25.00 29.26 -6.08
N ARG A 13 24.29 29.55 -7.17
CA ARG A 13 23.05 30.33 -7.10
C ARG A 13 21.94 29.47 -6.50
N GLU A 14 20.91 30.10 -5.92
CA GLU A 14 19.69 29.38 -5.58
C GLU A 14 19.22 28.53 -6.74
N ALA A 15 18.94 27.29 -6.45
CA ALA A 15 18.40 26.32 -7.38
C ALA A 15 17.10 25.73 -6.82
N GLU A 16 16.39 24.98 -7.62
CA GLU A 16 15.13 24.40 -7.15
C GLU A 16 15.31 23.43 -5.96
N TRP A 17 16.54 22.93 -5.72
CA TRP A 17 16.92 22.05 -4.61
C TRP A 17 17.76 22.74 -3.51
N LEU A 18 18.06 24.06 -3.66
CA LEU A 18 18.90 24.83 -2.73
C LEU A 18 18.23 26.17 -2.44
N GLU A 19 18.02 26.46 -1.15
CA GLU A 19 17.43 27.72 -0.65
C GLU A 19 18.28 28.32 0.45
N PHE A 20 18.45 29.64 0.41
CA PHE A 20 19.09 30.44 1.46
C PHE A 20 18.07 31.27 2.20
N LYS A 21 18.27 31.45 3.50
CA LYS A 21 17.49 32.33 4.36
C LYS A 21 18.39 33.07 5.32
N GLU A 22 18.17 34.37 5.46
CA GLU A 22 18.88 35.15 6.46
C GLU A 22 18.38 34.77 7.87
N ASN A 23 17.13 35.08 8.22
CA ASN A 23 16.53 34.80 9.52
C ASN A 23 15.01 34.57 9.47
N ASN A 24 14.45 34.15 8.33
CA ASN A 24 13.03 33.86 8.27
C ASN A 24 12.77 32.45 8.78
N THR A 25 12.47 32.33 10.07
CA THR A 25 12.26 31.08 10.81
C THR A 25 10.77 30.75 11.02
N GLU A 26 9.88 31.25 10.16
CA GLU A 26 8.46 30.92 10.22
C GLU A 26 8.23 29.43 10.02
N GLN A 27 7.72 28.76 11.06
CA GLN A 27 7.74 27.31 11.21
C GLN A 27 6.94 26.58 10.12
N GLU A 28 5.77 27.08 9.76
CA GLU A 28 4.99 26.50 8.66
C GLU A 28 5.74 26.60 7.32
N LYS A 29 6.42 27.73 7.06
CA LYS A 29 7.23 27.87 5.86
C LYS A 29 8.40 26.91 5.81
N ILE A 30 8.99 26.57 6.95
CA ILE A 30 10.06 25.55 7.01
C ILE A 30 9.52 24.20 6.54
N GLY A 31 8.37 23.74 7.04
CA GLY A 31 7.74 22.50 6.61
C GLY A 31 7.40 22.45 5.12
N GLU A 32 6.85 23.56 4.59
CA GLU A 32 6.58 23.69 3.16
C GLU A 32 7.88 23.69 2.32
N TYR A 33 8.98 24.29 2.81
CA TYR A 33 10.28 24.22 2.14
C TYR A 33 10.87 22.80 2.19
N ILE A 34 10.71 22.07 3.28
CA ILE A 34 11.15 20.67 3.35
C ILE A 34 10.45 19.84 2.27
N SER A 35 9.12 19.97 2.13
CA SER A 35 8.37 19.33 1.06
C SER A 35 8.88 19.77 -0.33
N ALA A 36 9.00 21.08 -0.55
CA ALA A 36 9.37 21.61 -1.86
C ALA A 36 10.80 21.21 -2.28
N LEU A 37 11.75 21.24 -1.37
CA LEU A 37 13.16 20.92 -1.64
C LEU A 37 13.37 19.42 -1.83
N SER A 38 12.67 18.57 -1.07
CA SER A 38 12.68 17.13 -1.27
C SER A 38 12.18 16.74 -2.66
N ASN A 39 11.03 17.27 -3.07
CA ASN A 39 10.42 17.03 -4.38
C ASN A 39 11.27 17.58 -5.52
N ALA A 40 11.82 18.78 -5.35
CA ALA A 40 12.67 19.41 -6.36
C ALA A 40 14.04 18.73 -6.49
N ALA A 41 14.65 18.26 -5.38
CA ALA A 41 15.89 17.49 -5.42
C ALA A 41 15.72 16.23 -6.31
N CYS A 42 14.61 15.50 -6.17
CA CYS A 42 14.29 14.38 -7.04
C CYS A 42 14.20 14.79 -8.51
N LEU A 43 13.52 15.89 -8.82
CA LEU A 43 13.42 16.38 -10.21
C LEU A 43 14.78 16.78 -10.81
N CYS A 44 15.68 17.31 -9.98
CA CYS A 44 16.99 17.79 -10.39
C CYS A 44 18.10 16.73 -10.30
N ASP A 45 17.79 15.45 -10.09
CA ASP A 45 18.76 14.35 -9.92
C ASP A 45 19.78 14.60 -8.79
N GLN A 46 19.34 15.29 -7.73
CA GLN A 46 20.15 15.52 -6.53
C GLN A 46 19.72 14.52 -5.44
N SER A 47 20.70 13.99 -4.69
CA SER A 47 20.39 13.11 -3.56
C SER A 47 19.76 13.85 -2.38
N TYR A 48 20.02 15.17 -2.26
CA TYR A 48 19.56 16.01 -1.16
C TYR A 48 19.14 17.39 -1.66
N GLY A 49 18.10 17.93 -1.04
CA GLY A 49 17.80 19.36 -1.02
C GLY A 49 18.41 20.04 0.22
N PHE A 50 18.66 21.33 0.15
CA PHE A 50 19.28 22.10 1.24
C PHE A 50 18.50 23.37 1.52
N LEU A 51 18.22 23.62 2.81
CA LEU A 51 17.71 24.90 3.31
C LEU A 51 18.72 25.44 4.32
N ILE A 52 19.35 26.59 4.03
CA ILE A 52 20.48 27.12 4.78
C ILE A 52 20.08 28.46 5.39
N PHE A 53 20.09 28.54 6.72
CA PHE A 53 19.86 29.77 7.49
C PHE A 53 21.16 30.47 7.86
N GLY A 54 21.11 31.80 7.95
CA GLY A 54 22.23 32.65 8.25
C GLY A 54 22.99 33.15 7.03
N VAL A 55 22.37 33.03 5.84
CA VAL A 55 22.92 33.47 4.56
C VAL A 55 21.98 34.50 3.94
N ARG A 56 22.53 35.63 3.50
CA ARG A 56 21.74 36.70 2.83
C ARG A 56 21.38 36.29 1.40
N ASP A 57 20.09 36.39 1.06
CA ASP A 57 19.57 35.95 -0.23
C ASP A 57 20.18 36.74 -1.41
N ALA A 58 20.44 38.04 -1.24
CA ALA A 58 20.85 38.93 -2.32
C ALA A 58 22.26 38.63 -2.87
N ASP A 59 23.22 38.39 -1.99
CA ASP A 59 24.63 38.25 -2.33
C ASP A 59 25.26 36.96 -1.80
N ARG A 60 24.49 36.16 -1.08
CA ARG A 60 24.90 34.87 -0.44
C ARG A 60 26.00 35.05 0.59
N THR A 61 26.10 36.25 1.18
CA THR A 61 27.06 36.53 2.25
C THR A 61 26.60 35.84 3.52
N PRO A 62 27.46 35.04 4.18
CA PRO A 62 27.20 34.48 5.50
C PRO A 62 27.08 35.59 6.54
N VAL A 63 25.91 35.79 7.10
CA VAL A 63 25.63 36.81 8.14
C VAL A 63 25.46 36.19 9.51
N GLY A 64 25.18 34.89 9.56
CA GLY A 64 24.92 34.15 10.79
C GLY A 64 23.46 34.16 11.19
N THR A 65 23.04 33.20 12.03
CA THR A 65 21.68 33.10 12.56
C THR A 65 21.71 32.67 14.03
N ASP A 66 20.72 33.16 14.79
CA ASP A 66 20.46 32.70 16.17
C ASP A 66 19.43 31.56 16.21
N PHE A 67 18.97 31.09 15.05
CA PHE A 67 18.00 30.03 14.98
C PHE A 67 18.55 28.71 15.55
N GLU A 68 17.79 28.11 16.46
CA GLU A 68 18.08 26.82 17.11
C GLU A 68 16.86 25.89 16.95
N PRO A 69 16.77 25.15 15.82
CA PRO A 69 15.62 24.29 15.53
C PRO A 69 15.32 23.26 16.61
N GLU A 70 16.37 22.71 17.25
CA GLU A 70 16.25 21.68 18.29
C GLU A 70 15.69 22.24 19.61
N LEU A 71 15.83 23.54 19.86
CA LEU A 71 15.32 24.22 21.05
C LEU A 71 14.01 24.98 20.78
N THR A 72 13.65 25.11 19.52
CA THR A 72 12.45 25.86 19.09
C THR A 72 11.22 24.99 19.30
N LYS A 73 10.13 25.60 19.80
CA LYS A 73 8.84 24.96 20.01
C LYS A 73 7.76 25.54 19.10
N HIS A 74 6.84 24.69 18.68
CA HIS A 74 5.57 25.06 18.07
C HIS A 74 4.45 24.83 19.09
N GLY A 75 3.96 25.90 19.70
CA GLY A 75 3.08 25.78 20.87
C GLY A 75 3.78 25.05 22.04
N ASN A 76 3.27 23.88 22.41
CA ASN A 76 3.85 23.05 23.48
C ASN A 76 4.72 21.89 22.95
N GLU A 77 4.87 21.74 21.64
CA GLU A 77 5.57 20.64 20.99
C GLU A 77 6.92 21.09 20.43
N ASP A 78 7.91 20.20 20.40
CA ASP A 78 9.20 20.48 19.79
C ASP A 78 9.03 20.64 18.27
N LEU A 79 9.65 21.67 17.70
CA LEU A 79 9.55 21.99 16.26
C LEU A 79 9.85 20.77 15.38
N MET A 80 10.89 20.00 15.71
CA MET A 80 11.27 18.83 14.92
C MET A 80 10.21 17.74 14.95
N ALA A 81 9.61 17.47 16.10
CA ALA A 81 8.52 16.50 16.26
C ALA A 81 7.27 16.93 15.47
N TRP A 82 6.90 18.21 15.61
CA TRP A 82 5.78 18.80 14.88
C TRP A 82 5.96 18.76 13.36
N LEU A 83 7.14 19.08 12.83
CA LEU A 83 7.44 18.97 11.41
C LEU A 83 7.30 17.54 10.91
N LEU A 84 7.84 16.56 11.66
CA LEU A 84 7.78 15.13 11.29
C LEU A 84 6.37 14.57 11.32
N GLN A 85 5.47 15.09 12.17
CA GLN A 85 4.06 14.68 12.19
C GLN A 85 3.30 15.14 10.94
N LEU A 86 3.59 16.34 10.44
CA LEU A 86 2.90 16.94 9.30
C LEU A 86 3.50 16.55 7.94
N LEU A 87 4.70 15.95 7.93
CA LEU A 87 5.32 15.43 6.71
C LEU A 87 4.78 14.03 6.36
N SER A 88 4.35 13.86 5.12
CA SER A 88 3.90 12.58 4.57
C SER A 88 4.43 12.37 3.14
N PRO A 89 5.19 11.29 2.86
CA PRO A 89 5.73 10.32 3.83
C PRO A 89 6.66 11.01 4.83
N ARG A 90 6.85 10.39 5.99
CA ARG A 90 7.88 10.86 6.92
C ARG A 90 9.24 10.65 6.29
N ILE A 91 10.02 11.73 6.21
CA ILE A 91 11.38 11.71 5.65
C ILE A 91 12.38 11.97 6.76
N ASP A 92 13.53 11.32 6.69
CA ASP A 92 14.61 11.46 7.65
C ASP A 92 15.53 12.62 7.24
N PHE A 93 15.06 13.85 7.45
CA PHE A 93 15.90 15.04 7.26
C PHE A 93 16.75 15.31 8.50
N ARG A 94 17.92 15.90 8.28
CA ARG A 94 18.87 16.23 9.36
C ARG A 94 19.07 17.72 9.43
N VAL A 95 19.31 18.24 10.65
CA VAL A 95 19.71 19.61 10.90
C VAL A 95 21.15 19.61 11.38
N GLU A 96 21.98 20.42 10.76
CA GLU A 96 23.40 20.53 11.10
C GLU A 96 23.76 21.99 11.35
N THR A 97 24.38 22.26 12.47
CA THR A 97 24.95 23.59 12.79
C THR A 97 26.42 23.62 12.35
N VAL A 98 26.76 24.59 11.51
CA VAL A 98 28.13 24.75 10.99
C VAL A 98 28.62 26.16 11.26
N PHE A 99 29.84 26.30 11.78
CA PHE A 99 30.50 27.60 11.94
C PHE A 99 31.38 27.86 10.71
N TYR A 100 31.08 28.92 9.98
CA TYR A 100 31.82 29.35 8.80
C TYR A 100 32.17 30.82 8.89
N GLN A 101 33.48 31.15 8.76
CA GLN A 101 33.99 32.51 8.90
C GLN A 101 33.55 33.19 10.23
N GLY A 102 33.48 32.43 11.31
CA GLY A 102 33.04 32.94 12.61
C GLY A 102 31.53 33.17 12.73
N LYS A 103 30.75 32.79 11.73
CA LYS A 103 29.27 32.90 11.70
C LYS A 103 28.61 31.53 11.87
N LYS A 104 27.57 31.46 12.68
CA LYS A 104 26.75 30.26 12.86
C LYS A 104 25.78 30.15 11.69
N LEU A 105 25.79 29.03 10.99
CA LEU A 105 24.83 28.65 9.94
C LEU A 105 24.09 27.41 10.37
N VAL A 106 22.80 27.31 10.03
CA VAL A 106 21.97 26.14 10.27
C VAL A 106 21.50 25.57 8.95
N VAL A 107 21.79 24.30 8.71
CA VAL A 107 21.56 23.62 7.43
C VAL A 107 20.61 22.45 7.62
N PHE A 108 19.46 22.50 6.97
CA PHE A 108 18.58 21.36 6.82
C PHE A 108 19.04 20.56 5.61
N VAL A 109 19.43 19.32 5.83
CA VAL A 109 19.83 18.35 4.80
C VAL A 109 18.62 17.44 4.56
N ILE A 110 17.96 17.62 3.45
CA ILE A 110 16.65 17.06 3.14
C ILE A 110 16.82 16.01 2.05
N PRO A 111 16.56 14.70 2.29
CA PRO A 111 16.70 13.69 1.27
C PRO A 111 15.69 13.93 0.13
N ALA A 112 16.11 13.67 -1.11
CA ALA A 112 15.21 13.66 -2.24
C ALA A 112 14.13 12.58 -2.04
N THR A 113 12.91 12.90 -2.42
CA THR A 113 11.85 11.90 -2.42
C THR A 113 12.15 10.77 -3.40
N SER A 114 11.76 9.54 -3.06
CA SER A 114 12.10 8.35 -3.83
C SER A 114 10.89 7.54 -4.33
N TYR A 115 9.71 7.68 -3.70
CA TYR A 115 8.54 6.86 -4.02
C TYR A 115 7.27 7.66 -4.26
N THR A 116 7.02 8.68 -3.45
CA THR A 116 5.85 9.55 -3.57
C THR A 116 6.27 10.99 -3.28
N PRO A 117 5.61 12.00 -3.87
CA PRO A 117 5.88 13.38 -3.50
C PRO A 117 5.71 13.59 -1.99
N VAL A 118 6.62 14.35 -1.40
CA VAL A 118 6.53 14.72 0.02
C VAL A 118 5.48 15.82 0.17
N ARG A 119 4.57 15.62 1.14
CA ARG A 119 3.53 16.57 1.54
C ARG A 119 3.88 17.19 2.89
N PHE A 120 3.47 18.42 3.07
CA PHE A 120 3.42 19.05 4.37
C PHE A 120 1.99 19.51 4.65
N ASN A 121 1.43 19.11 5.78
CA ASN A 121 0.04 19.39 6.15
C ASN A 121 -0.98 19.05 5.03
N GLY A 122 -0.78 17.88 4.38
CA GLY A 122 -1.64 17.37 3.30
C GLY A 122 -1.42 17.98 1.91
N GLU A 123 -0.61 19.05 1.76
CA GLU A 123 -0.31 19.71 0.49
C GLU A 123 1.11 19.38 0.00
N GLU A 124 1.25 19.19 -1.31
CA GLU A 124 2.54 18.97 -1.99
C GLU A 124 3.10 20.31 -2.45
N PHE A 125 4.38 20.54 -2.14
CA PHE A 125 5.06 21.76 -2.57
C PHE A 125 6.23 21.43 -3.50
N ILE A 126 6.56 22.39 -4.37
CA ILE A 126 7.66 22.33 -5.34
C ILE A 126 8.31 23.71 -5.48
N ARG A 127 9.58 23.72 -5.87
CA ARG A 127 10.21 24.97 -6.29
C ARG A 127 10.09 25.17 -7.79
N VAL A 128 9.81 26.40 -8.17
CA VAL A 128 9.79 26.86 -9.56
C VAL A 128 10.71 28.09 -9.64
N GLY A 129 11.93 27.87 -10.10
CA GLY A 129 13.02 28.84 -9.92
C GLY A 129 13.28 29.09 -8.43
N SER A 130 13.22 30.34 -7.98
CA SER A 130 13.38 30.75 -6.58
C SER A 130 12.08 30.73 -5.77
N TYR A 131 10.93 30.41 -6.37
CA TYR A 131 9.64 30.46 -5.69
C TYR A 131 9.17 29.09 -5.22
N LYS A 132 8.70 29.00 -3.97
CA LYS A 132 7.94 27.86 -3.46
C LYS A 132 6.49 27.96 -3.91
N LYS A 133 5.95 26.92 -4.53
CA LYS A 133 4.60 26.81 -5.08
C LYS A 133 3.96 25.48 -4.71
N LYS A 134 2.63 25.39 -4.75
CA LYS A 134 1.93 24.11 -4.65
C LYS A 134 2.15 23.29 -5.92
N LEU A 135 2.45 22.01 -5.78
CA LEU A 135 2.78 21.13 -6.91
C LEU A 135 1.59 21.00 -7.87
N LYS A 136 0.38 20.92 -7.35
CA LYS A 136 -0.87 20.84 -8.15
C LYS A 136 -1.09 21.98 -9.12
N ASP A 137 -0.49 23.16 -8.86
CA ASP A 137 -0.58 24.32 -9.75
C ASP A 137 0.38 24.20 -10.96
N PHE A 138 1.24 23.16 -10.99
CA PHE A 138 2.25 22.88 -12.01
C PHE A 138 2.16 21.46 -12.55
N PRO A 139 1.11 21.08 -13.30
CA PRO A 139 0.86 19.70 -13.75
C PRO A 139 2.03 19.08 -14.51
N GLU A 140 2.80 19.88 -15.26
CA GLU A 140 3.99 19.39 -15.97
C GLU A 140 5.10 18.93 -15.02
N LYS A 141 5.36 19.67 -13.93
CA LYS A 141 6.33 19.28 -12.92
C LYS A 141 5.84 18.07 -12.11
N GLU A 142 4.55 18.06 -11.79
CA GLU A 142 3.91 16.92 -11.12
C GLU A 142 4.06 15.65 -11.95
N ARG A 143 3.72 15.70 -13.24
CA ARG A 143 3.89 14.56 -14.15
C ARG A 143 5.33 14.10 -14.26
N LYS A 144 6.30 15.02 -14.38
CA LYS A 144 7.74 14.70 -14.43
C LYS A 144 8.21 14.08 -13.11
N LEU A 145 7.75 14.58 -11.96
CA LEU A 145 8.11 14.03 -10.66
C LEU A 145 7.59 12.59 -10.52
N TRP A 146 6.33 12.35 -10.83
CA TRP A 146 5.76 11.01 -10.83
C TRP A 146 6.44 10.07 -11.82
N ALA A 147 6.80 10.55 -13.01
CA ALA A 147 7.55 9.74 -13.98
C ALA A 147 8.93 9.32 -13.43
N LYS A 148 9.67 10.22 -12.75
CA LYS A 148 10.93 9.90 -12.10
C LYS A 148 10.78 8.94 -10.92
N LEU A 149 9.79 9.17 -10.06
CA LEU A 149 9.50 8.31 -8.92
C LEU A 149 9.12 6.90 -9.38
N ASN A 150 8.34 6.79 -10.45
CA ASN A 150 7.98 5.51 -11.04
C ASN A 150 9.16 4.83 -11.78
N ALA A 151 10.10 5.59 -12.34
CA ALA A 151 11.29 5.04 -12.99
C ALA A 151 12.26 4.38 -11.99
N SER A 152 12.29 4.82 -10.73
CA SER A 152 13.03 4.19 -9.63
C SER A 152 12.17 3.19 -8.86
N SER A 153 11.26 2.47 -9.53
CA SER A 153 10.39 1.51 -8.86
C SER A 153 11.21 0.42 -8.17
N PHE A 154 10.76 -0.01 -7.01
CA PHE A 154 11.33 -1.18 -6.31
C PHE A 154 11.59 -2.35 -7.28
N GLU A 155 10.70 -2.57 -8.21
CA GLU A 155 10.69 -3.70 -9.13
C GLU A 155 11.92 -3.77 -10.04
N THR A 156 12.47 -2.62 -10.44
CA THR A 156 13.66 -2.53 -11.32
C THR A 156 14.97 -2.50 -10.56
N GLY A 157 14.93 -2.34 -9.24
CA GLY A 157 16.10 -2.41 -8.37
C GLY A 157 16.76 -3.79 -8.42
N LEU A 158 18.03 -3.87 -8.04
CA LEU A 158 18.82 -5.11 -8.03
C LEU A 158 18.68 -5.81 -6.68
N ALA A 159 18.35 -7.09 -6.73
CA ALA A 159 18.31 -7.98 -5.55
C ALA A 159 19.67 -8.64 -5.29
N THR A 160 20.55 -8.67 -6.29
CA THR A 160 21.90 -9.26 -6.20
C THR A 160 22.94 -8.36 -6.84
N GLU A 161 24.18 -8.54 -6.44
CA GLU A 161 25.34 -8.10 -7.23
C GLU A 161 25.48 -8.93 -8.51
N ALA A 162 26.55 -8.68 -9.28
CA ALA A 162 26.85 -9.43 -10.50
C ALA A 162 27.09 -10.92 -10.21
N LEU A 163 26.42 -11.78 -10.94
CA LEU A 163 26.48 -13.24 -10.85
C LEU A 163 26.78 -13.86 -12.21
N SER A 164 27.34 -15.07 -12.25
CA SER A 164 27.29 -15.90 -13.45
C SER A 164 25.83 -16.28 -13.77
N LEU A 165 25.53 -16.54 -15.04
CA LEU A 165 24.19 -16.95 -15.47
C LEU A 165 23.72 -18.21 -14.70
N GLU A 166 24.61 -19.21 -14.58
CA GLU A 166 24.32 -20.44 -13.85
C GLU A 166 23.90 -20.15 -12.41
N ARG A 167 24.63 -19.29 -11.70
CA ARG A 167 24.31 -18.91 -10.32
C ARG A 167 22.99 -18.16 -10.21
N ALA A 168 22.69 -17.27 -11.15
CA ALA A 168 21.40 -16.57 -11.21
C ALA A 168 20.23 -17.56 -11.42
N LEU A 169 20.37 -18.51 -12.35
CA LEU A 169 19.37 -19.56 -12.61
C LEU A 169 19.18 -20.51 -11.42
N ASN A 170 20.22 -20.74 -10.63
CA ASN A 170 20.13 -21.57 -9.41
C ASN A 170 19.33 -20.88 -8.29
N LEU A 171 19.27 -19.56 -8.25
CA LEU A 171 18.53 -18.80 -7.21
C LEU A 171 17.05 -18.57 -7.59
N VAL A 172 16.72 -18.53 -8.89
CA VAL A 172 15.38 -18.24 -9.41
C VAL A 172 14.68 -19.53 -9.83
N ASP A 173 13.43 -19.71 -9.43
CA ASP A 173 12.52 -20.78 -9.85
C ASP A 173 11.88 -20.43 -11.21
N TYR A 174 12.70 -20.41 -12.26
CA TYR A 174 12.23 -20.11 -13.62
C TYR A 174 11.27 -21.19 -14.15
N GLU A 175 11.37 -22.43 -13.68
CA GLU A 175 10.43 -23.49 -14.04
C GLU A 175 9.00 -23.16 -13.62
N SER A 176 8.83 -22.63 -12.41
CA SER A 176 7.54 -22.11 -11.94
C SER A 176 7.04 -20.96 -12.81
N TYR A 177 7.90 -20.05 -13.30
CA TYR A 177 7.49 -19.01 -14.23
C TYR A 177 6.86 -19.60 -15.49
N PHE A 178 7.54 -20.52 -16.18
CA PHE A 178 7.03 -21.13 -17.41
C PHE A 178 5.75 -21.95 -17.16
N LYS A 179 5.73 -22.73 -16.09
CA LYS A 179 4.54 -23.51 -15.70
C LYS A 179 3.32 -22.62 -15.45
N LEU A 180 3.47 -21.57 -14.66
CA LEU A 180 2.38 -20.65 -14.31
C LEU A 180 1.91 -19.83 -15.50
N THR A 181 2.82 -19.40 -16.38
CA THR A 181 2.47 -18.65 -17.60
C THR A 181 2.02 -19.54 -18.75
N LYS A 182 1.99 -20.88 -18.54
CA LYS A 182 1.63 -21.89 -19.56
C LYS A 182 2.50 -21.81 -20.82
N GLN A 183 3.76 -21.48 -20.66
CA GLN A 183 4.75 -21.44 -21.74
C GLN A 183 5.69 -22.65 -21.67
N PRO A 184 6.18 -23.19 -22.79
CA PRO A 184 7.18 -24.24 -22.78
C PRO A 184 8.52 -23.70 -22.25
N ILE A 185 9.24 -24.50 -21.48
CA ILE A 185 10.60 -24.18 -21.04
C ILE A 185 11.53 -24.23 -22.26
N PRO A 186 12.32 -23.18 -22.57
CA PRO A 186 13.27 -23.19 -23.66
C PRO A 186 14.32 -24.31 -23.47
N GLN A 187 14.66 -24.98 -24.57
CA GLN A 187 15.69 -26.05 -24.54
C GLN A 187 17.11 -25.46 -24.49
N SER A 188 17.32 -24.27 -25.07
CA SER A 188 18.61 -23.57 -25.06
C SER A 188 18.70 -22.64 -23.85
N VAL A 189 19.87 -22.65 -23.20
CA VAL A 189 20.19 -21.75 -22.08
C VAL A 189 20.19 -20.28 -22.55
N ASP A 190 20.61 -20.02 -23.79
CA ASP A 190 20.58 -18.67 -24.34
C ASP A 190 19.17 -18.15 -24.54
N THR A 191 18.27 -18.95 -25.07
CA THR A 191 16.85 -18.57 -25.22
C THR A 191 16.19 -18.39 -23.84
N LEU A 192 16.53 -19.21 -22.86
CA LEU A 192 16.07 -19.06 -21.48
C LEU A 192 16.54 -17.73 -20.89
N LYS A 193 17.83 -17.44 -21.01
CA LYS A 193 18.45 -16.17 -20.59
C LYS A 193 17.73 -14.96 -21.21
N ASP A 194 17.58 -14.96 -22.54
CA ASP A 194 16.97 -13.86 -23.28
C ASP A 194 15.51 -13.63 -22.84
N LYS A 195 14.79 -14.73 -22.57
CA LYS A 195 13.42 -14.63 -22.05
C LYS A 195 13.36 -14.01 -20.66
N LEU A 196 14.24 -14.41 -19.74
CA LEU A 196 14.28 -13.84 -18.38
C LEU A 196 14.73 -12.38 -18.38
N LEU A 197 15.62 -11.98 -19.28
CA LEU A 197 16.00 -10.58 -19.51
C LEU A 197 14.81 -9.76 -20.05
N GLN A 198 14.11 -10.28 -21.06
CA GLN A 198 12.92 -9.64 -21.65
C GLN A 198 11.81 -9.41 -20.61
N GLU A 199 11.61 -10.36 -19.71
CA GLU A 199 10.62 -10.26 -18.63
C GLU A 199 11.07 -9.36 -17.47
N GLY A 200 12.32 -8.89 -17.49
CA GLY A 200 12.89 -8.07 -16.43
C GLY A 200 13.12 -8.81 -15.11
N LEU A 201 13.21 -10.13 -15.15
CA LEU A 201 13.55 -10.96 -13.98
C LEU A 201 15.07 -10.96 -13.74
N LEU A 202 15.84 -10.87 -14.82
CA LEU A 202 17.28 -10.67 -14.84
C LEU A 202 17.61 -9.36 -15.56
N VAL A 203 18.79 -8.84 -15.32
CA VAL A 203 19.37 -7.70 -16.05
C VAL A 203 20.85 -7.94 -16.28
N LEU A 204 21.38 -7.45 -17.41
CA LEU A 204 22.82 -7.41 -17.69
C LEU A 204 23.48 -6.30 -16.87
N VAL A 205 24.59 -6.61 -16.24
CA VAL A 205 25.48 -5.68 -15.53
C VAL A 205 26.91 -5.84 -16.04
N GLU A 206 27.81 -4.91 -15.71
CA GLU A 206 29.18 -4.89 -16.27
C GLU A 206 29.91 -6.24 -16.23
N ASN A 207 29.74 -7.03 -15.16
CA ASN A 207 30.46 -8.28 -14.93
C ASN A 207 29.56 -9.51 -14.89
N GLY A 208 28.42 -9.52 -15.61
CA GLY A 208 27.52 -10.68 -15.63
C GLY A 208 26.04 -10.32 -15.60
N PHE A 209 25.31 -11.00 -14.73
CA PHE A 209 23.86 -10.84 -14.60
C PHE A 209 23.51 -10.48 -13.15
N ALA A 210 22.51 -9.66 -12.97
CA ALA A 210 21.89 -9.46 -11.66
C ALA A 210 20.42 -9.88 -11.68
N ILE A 211 19.94 -10.41 -10.57
CA ILE A 211 18.52 -10.69 -10.37
C ILE A 211 17.86 -9.38 -9.92
N THR A 212 16.77 -8.99 -10.57
CA THR A 212 16.00 -7.81 -10.18
C THR A 212 15.19 -8.10 -8.92
N ASN A 213 14.77 -7.06 -8.19
CA ASN A 213 13.83 -7.24 -7.08
C ASN A 213 12.52 -7.90 -7.55
N LEU A 214 12.05 -7.59 -8.77
CA LEU A 214 10.90 -8.25 -9.38
C LEU A 214 11.12 -9.75 -9.55
N GLY A 215 12.27 -10.13 -10.10
CA GLY A 215 12.63 -11.54 -10.31
C GLY A 215 12.72 -12.31 -9.00
N ALA A 216 13.39 -11.73 -8.00
CA ALA A 216 13.56 -12.35 -6.70
C ALA A 216 12.23 -12.44 -5.92
N ILE A 217 11.46 -11.34 -5.80
CA ILE A 217 10.23 -11.34 -5.02
C ILE A 217 9.15 -12.28 -5.59
N LEU A 218 9.13 -12.48 -6.91
CA LEU A 218 8.17 -13.38 -7.55
C LEU A 218 8.64 -14.84 -7.64
N PHE A 219 9.93 -15.05 -7.94
CA PHE A 219 10.41 -16.38 -8.33
C PHE A 219 11.67 -16.84 -7.57
N ALA A 220 12.02 -16.25 -6.44
CA ALA A 220 13.08 -16.80 -5.60
C ALA A 220 12.75 -18.26 -5.21
N LYS A 221 13.73 -19.17 -5.32
CA LYS A 221 13.63 -20.51 -4.72
C LYS A 221 13.62 -20.44 -3.19
N ASN A 222 14.40 -19.48 -2.64
CA ASN A 222 14.36 -19.10 -1.23
C ASN A 222 14.66 -17.59 -1.10
N LEU A 223 13.72 -16.83 -0.53
CA LEU A 223 13.84 -15.39 -0.29
C LEU A 223 14.96 -15.04 0.70
N GLU A 224 15.37 -15.95 1.57
CA GLU A 224 16.50 -15.74 2.50
C GLU A 224 17.82 -15.53 1.77
N ASN A 225 17.95 -16.01 0.53
CA ASN A 225 19.13 -15.76 -0.31
C ASN A 225 19.24 -14.29 -0.79
N PHE A 226 18.23 -13.48 -0.50
CA PHE A 226 18.16 -12.07 -0.89
C PHE A 226 17.98 -11.19 0.36
N PRO A 227 19.08 -10.74 1.00
CA PRO A 227 19.04 -10.07 2.31
C PRO A 227 18.09 -8.87 2.38
N THR A 228 17.97 -8.11 1.29
CA THR A 228 17.05 -6.95 1.20
C THR A 228 15.58 -7.36 1.11
N LEU A 229 15.27 -8.60 0.70
CA LEU A 229 13.93 -9.11 0.44
C LEU A 229 13.47 -10.17 1.44
N ALA A 230 14.38 -10.76 2.21
CA ALA A 230 14.08 -11.84 3.16
C ALA A 230 12.91 -11.47 4.11
N ARG A 231 12.89 -10.24 4.60
CA ARG A 231 11.84 -9.74 5.49
C ARG A 231 10.54 -9.34 4.78
N LYS A 232 10.45 -9.49 3.45
CA LYS A 232 9.21 -9.26 2.68
C LYS A 232 8.38 -10.54 2.52
N ALA A 233 8.91 -11.68 2.94
CA ALA A 233 8.20 -12.95 2.92
C ALA A 233 6.88 -12.88 3.71
N ALA A 234 5.79 -13.41 3.15
CA ALA A 234 4.50 -13.43 3.82
C ALA A 234 4.55 -14.30 5.09
N ARG A 235 3.91 -13.83 6.17
CA ARG A 235 3.82 -14.56 7.45
C ARG A 235 2.40 -15.04 7.66
N VAL A 236 2.27 -16.31 8.05
CA VAL A 236 1.00 -16.92 8.47
C VAL A 236 1.09 -17.27 9.93
N ILE A 237 0.17 -16.78 10.74
CA ILE A 237 0.14 -17.02 12.19
C ILE A 237 -1.24 -17.56 12.57
N LEU A 238 -1.25 -18.69 13.25
CA LEU A 238 -2.44 -19.29 13.84
C LEU A 238 -2.42 -19.05 15.35
N TYR A 239 -3.45 -18.39 15.85
CA TYR A 239 -3.65 -18.16 17.28
C TYR A 239 -4.67 -19.11 17.91
N GLN A 240 -4.52 -19.33 19.19
CA GLN A 240 -5.51 -19.98 20.00
C GLN A 240 -6.55 -18.94 20.48
N GLY A 241 -7.83 -19.16 20.13
CA GLY A 241 -8.89 -18.25 20.54
C GLY A 241 -9.01 -16.99 19.68
N LYS A 242 -9.38 -15.88 20.30
CA LYS A 242 -9.79 -14.64 19.61
C LYS A 242 -8.77 -13.51 19.71
N ASP A 243 -7.67 -13.73 20.40
CA ASP A 243 -6.61 -12.73 20.62
C ASP A 243 -5.22 -13.27 20.23
N ARG A 244 -4.18 -12.44 20.36
CA ARG A 244 -2.81 -12.74 19.96
C ARG A 244 -1.94 -13.30 21.09
N THR A 245 -2.50 -13.64 22.23
CA THR A 245 -1.72 -14.03 23.41
C THR A 245 -1.07 -15.39 23.28
N HIS A 246 -1.72 -16.32 22.57
CA HIS A 246 -1.21 -17.68 22.38
C HIS A 246 -1.10 -18.05 20.91
N THR A 247 0.14 -18.12 20.43
CA THR A 247 0.45 -18.59 19.08
C THR A 247 0.51 -20.12 19.06
N LEU A 248 -0.31 -20.75 18.22
CA LEU A 248 -0.27 -22.20 18.00
C LEU A 248 0.73 -22.57 16.92
N LYS A 249 0.84 -21.74 15.86
CA LYS A 249 1.73 -21.98 14.73
C LYS A 249 2.11 -20.66 14.06
N GLU A 250 3.35 -20.56 13.66
CA GLU A 250 3.83 -19.47 12.81
C GLU A 250 4.65 -20.06 11.67
N GLN A 251 4.44 -19.55 10.46
CA GLN A 251 5.17 -19.94 9.26
C GLN A 251 5.50 -18.70 8.44
N ILE A 252 6.78 -18.55 8.10
CA ILE A 252 7.26 -17.53 7.17
C ILE A 252 7.40 -18.18 5.80
N GLY A 253 6.91 -17.55 4.75
CA GLY A 253 7.06 -17.99 3.37
C GLY A 253 8.53 -18.03 2.96
N GLN A 254 8.94 -19.08 2.27
CA GLN A 254 10.33 -19.22 1.81
C GLN A 254 10.48 -18.85 0.34
N LYS A 255 9.53 -19.24 -0.50
CA LYS A 255 9.57 -19.00 -1.93
C LYS A 255 9.10 -17.59 -2.31
N GLY A 256 9.51 -17.14 -3.48
CA GLY A 256 8.94 -15.96 -4.11
C GLY A 256 7.41 -16.05 -4.26
N TYR A 257 6.74 -14.91 -4.35
CA TYR A 257 5.28 -14.81 -4.26
C TYR A 257 4.55 -15.65 -5.31
N ALA A 258 4.98 -15.60 -6.58
CA ALA A 258 4.33 -16.38 -7.62
C ALA A 258 4.66 -17.88 -7.48
N ALA A 259 5.93 -18.23 -7.28
CA ALA A 259 6.37 -19.61 -7.13
C ALA A 259 5.77 -20.29 -5.88
N GLY A 260 5.54 -19.53 -4.81
CA GLY A 260 5.01 -20.01 -3.53
C GLY A 260 3.51 -19.86 -3.34
N PHE A 261 2.80 -19.17 -4.25
CA PHE A 261 1.41 -18.73 -4.04
C PHE A 261 0.43 -19.88 -3.74
N VAL A 262 0.49 -20.93 -4.55
CA VAL A 262 -0.40 -22.10 -4.38
C VAL A 262 -0.18 -22.74 -3.00
N GLY A 263 1.08 -22.92 -2.60
CA GLY A 263 1.42 -23.48 -1.29
C GLY A 263 0.95 -22.60 -0.14
N LEU A 264 1.12 -21.28 -0.27
CA LEU A 264 0.64 -20.31 0.73
C LEU A 264 -0.87 -20.36 0.89
N ASN A 265 -1.61 -20.32 -0.22
CA ASN A 265 -3.08 -20.37 -0.19
C ASN A 265 -3.59 -21.68 0.42
N SER A 266 -3.07 -22.83 -0.04
CA SER A 266 -3.44 -24.15 0.51
C SER A 266 -3.12 -24.28 1.99
N PHE A 267 -2.01 -23.68 2.45
CA PHE A 267 -1.64 -23.67 3.86
C PHE A 267 -2.62 -22.84 4.71
N VAL A 268 -3.03 -21.67 4.24
CA VAL A 268 -4.03 -20.85 4.91
C VAL A 268 -5.39 -21.55 4.94
N GLU A 269 -5.81 -22.17 3.82
CA GLU A 269 -7.04 -22.95 3.75
C GLU A 269 -7.02 -24.10 4.77
N LEU A 270 -5.94 -24.87 4.83
CA LEU A 270 -5.78 -25.98 5.78
C LEU A 270 -5.89 -25.52 7.25
N LEU A 271 -5.26 -24.39 7.59
CA LEU A 271 -5.31 -23.84 8.95
C LEU A 271 -6.67 -23.25 9.32
N SER A 272 -7.47 -22.85 8.32
CA SER A 272 -8.79 -22.23 8.49
C SER A 272 -9.96 -23.22 8.42
N LEU A 273 -9.70 -24.50 8.23
CA LEU A 273 -10.73 -25.53 8.22
C LEU A 273 -11.47 -25.59 9.57
N ASN A 274 -12.79 -25.79 9.52
CA ASN A 274 -13.56 -26.12 10.70
C ASN A 274 -13.08 -27.47 11.25
N ARG A 275 -12.58 -27.46 12.49
CA ARG A 275 -12.26 -28.70 13.23
C ARG A 275 -13.49 -29.36 13.84
N THR A 276 -14.69 -28.79 13.67
CA THR A 276 -15.94 -29.40 14.10
C THR A 276 -16.34 -30.47 13.11
N GLU A 277 -16.29 -31.72 13.57
CA GLU A 277 -16.78 -32.86 12.83
C GLU A 277 -18.31 -32.79 12.72
N GLU A 278 -18.83 -32.40 11.57
CA GLU A 278 -20.24 -32.66 11.24
C GLU A 278 -20.37 -34.11 10.82
N ILE A 279 -20.87 -34.93 11.73
CA ILE A 279 -21.23 -36.31 11.44
C ILE A 279 -22.59 -36.27 10.74
N SER A 280 -22.61 -36.15 9.42
CA SER A 280 -23.76 -36.45 8.62
C SER A 280 -23.52 -37.75 7.88
N SER A 281 -24.36 -38.76 8.17
CA SER A 281 -24.41 -40.06 7.47
C SER A 281 -23.06 -40.80 7.31
N ALA A 282 -22.42 -41.21 8.40
CA ALA A 282 -21.26 -42.13 8.43
C ALA A 282 -19.95 -41.66 7.74
N LEU A 283 -19.93 -40.49 7.12
CA LEU A 283 -18.75 -39.88 6.50
C LEU A 283 -18.39 -38.57 7.19
N ARG A 284 -17.10 -38.39 7.53
CA ARG A 284 -16.54 -37.13 8.01
C ARG A 284 -16.42 -36.16 6.82
N THR A 285 -17.16 -35.09 6.80
CA THR A 285 -16.99 -33.99 5.85
C THR A 285 -16.37 -32.79 6.57
N THR A 286 -15.18 -32.39 6.16
CA THR A 286 -14.58 -31.13 6.56
C THR A 286 -15.18 -30.03 5.67
N SER A 287 -15.98 -29.15 6.24
CA SER A 287 -16.50 -27.99 5.51
C SER A 287 -15.48 -26.85 5.55
N GLN A 288 -15.27 -26.18 4.43
CA GLN A 288 -14.48 -24.95 4.41
C GLN A 288 -15.28 -23.83 5.12
N LYS A 289 -14.63 -23.17 6.07
CA LYS A 289 -15.22 -22.05 6.84
C LYS A 289 -15.30 -20.77 6.00
N TYR A 290 -14.37 -20.61 5.07
CA TYR A 290 -14.25 -19.46 4.17
C TYR A 290 -14.14 -19.93 2.73
N PRO A 291 -14.80 -19.25 1.76
CA PRO A 291 -14.68 -19.61 0.35
C PRO A 291 -13.24 -19.47 -0.14
N SER A 292 -12.73 -20.47 -0.87
CA SER A 292 -11.35 -20.44 -1.40
C SER A 292 -11.07 -19.21 -2.28
N ILE A 293 -12.07 -18.75 -3.03
CA ILE A 293 -11.93 -17.55 -3.87
C ILE A 293 -11.68 -16.30 -3.03
N VAL A 294 -12.29 -16.19 -1.84
CA VAL A 294 -12.12 -15.05 -0.93
C VAL A 294 -10.68 -15.00 -0.41
N LEU A 295 -10.18 -16.13 0.10
CA LEU A 295 -8.80 -16.23 0.61
C LEU A 295 -7.79 -15.92 -0.49
N ARG A 296 -7.96 -16.55 -1.64
CA ARG A 296 -7.06 -16.38 -2.80
C ARG A 296 -6.96 -14.91 -3.24
N GLU A 297 -8.09 -14.23 -3.47
CA GLU A 297 -8.10 -12.84 -3.93
C GLU A 297 -7.51 -11.88 -2.88
N LEU A 298 -7.86 -12.05 -1.61
CA LEU A 298 -7.37 -11.19 -0.55
C LEU A 298 -5.87 -11.38 -0.27
N ILE A 299 -5.36 -12.62 -0.33
CA ILE A 299 -3.92 -12.89 -0.21
C ILE A 299 -3.18 -12.31 -1.41
N ALA A 300 -3.66 -12.51 -2.64
CA ALA A 300 -3.05 -11.93 -3.84
C ALA A 300 -2.97 -10.40 -3.73
N ASN A 301 -4.06 -9.74 -3.33
CA ASN A 301 -4.10 -8.29 -3.14
C ASN A 301 -3.10 -7.81 -2.08
N ALA A 302 -2.97 -8.52 -0.96
CA ALA A 302 -2.00 -8.17 0.08
C ALA A 302 -0.54 -8.26 -0.41
N LEU A 303 -0.21 -9.25 -1.25
CA LEU A 303 1.11 -9.41 -1.86
C LEU A 303 1.41 -8.32 -2.89
N ILE A 304 0.42 -7.96 -3.73
CA ILE A 304 0.57 -7.02 -4.85
C ILE A 304 0.63 -5.57 -4.36
N HIS A 305 -0.25 -5.19 -3.42
CA HIS A 305 -0.46 -3.79 -3.08
C HIS A 305 0.40 -3.29 -1.91
N GLN A 306 1.33 -4.11 -1.41
CA GLN A 306 2.25 -3.67 -0.37
C GLN A 306 3.18 -2.56 -0.85
N ASP A 307 3.61 -1.74 0.09
CA ASP A 307 4.67 -0.76 -0.12
C ASP A 307 6.02 -1.38 0.27
N PHE A 308 6.82 -1.69 -0.75
CA PHE A 308 8.14 -2.30 -0.54
C PHE A 308 9.17 -1.37 0.08
N SER A 309 8.91 -0.05 0.09
CA SER A 309 9.78 0.93 0.74
C SER A 309 9.74 0.84 2.28
N ILE A 310 8.61 0.38 2.84
CA ILE A 310 8.44 0.23 4.28
C ILE A 310 9.24 -0.97 4.76
N THR A 311 10.24 -0.75 5.60
CA THR A 311 11.12 -1.80 6.14
C THR A 311 10.58 -2.38 7.46
N GLY A 312 11.06 -3.56 7.85
CA GLY A 312 10.72 -4.18 9.14
C GLY A 312 9.34 -4.83 9.22
N THR A 313 8.59 -4.86 8.10
CA THR A 313 7.25 -5.44 8.03
C THR A 313 7.05 -6.22 6.73
N SER A 314 6.08 -7.11 6.73
CA SER A 314 5.71 -7.98 5.60
C SER A 314 4.20 -8.18 5.57
N PRO A 315 3.65 -8.71 4.46
CA PRO A 315 2.26 -9.17 4.44
C PRO A 315 2.02 -10.21 5.52
N MET A 316 0.94 -10.04 6.29
CA MET A 316 0.60 -10.91 7.41
C MET A 316 -0.80 -11.50 7.24
N ILE A 317 -0.92 -12.80 7.50
CA ILE A 317 -2.18 -13.54 7.52
C ILE A 317 -2.31 -14.12 8.93
N GLU A 318 -3.23 -13.57 9.71
CA GLU A 318 -3.47 -13.92 11.10
C GLU A 318 -4.80 -14.67 11.21
N ILE A 319 -4.75 -15.91 11.66
CA ILE A 319 -5.91 -16.79 11.74
C ILE A 319 -6.30 -16.95 13.21
N PHE A 320 -7.50 -16.51 13.52
CA PHE A 320 -8.13 -16.63 14.84
C PHE A 320 -9.30 -17.63 14.79
N GLU A 321 -9.83 -17.97 15.93
CA GLU A 321 -10.99 -18.87 16.03
C GLU A 321 -12.20 -18.37 15.23
N ASN A 322 -12.46 -17.05 15.26
CA ASN A 322 -13.66 -16.42 14.73
C ASN A 322 -13.44 -15.52 13.49
N ARG A 323 -12.21 -15.35 13.02
CA ARG A 323 -11.89 -14.49 11.88
C ARG A 323 -10.51 -14.77 11.29
N ILE A 324 -10.27 -14.26 10.10
CA ILE A 324 -8.94 -14.13 9.52
C ILE A 324 -8.68 -12.65 9.26
N GLU A 325 -7.49 -12.17 9.64
CA GLU A 325 -7.00 -10.83 9.34
C GLU A 325 -5.86 -10.94 8.31
N ILE A 326 -5.99 -10.25 7.18
CA ILE A 326 -4.94 -10.17 6.16
C ILE A 326 -4.51 -8.72 6.08
N SER A 327 -3.22 -8.46 6.26
CA SER A 327 -2.67 -7.10 6.24
C SER A 327 -1.42 -7.00 5.41
N ASN A 328 -1.21 -5.85 4.79
CA ASN A 328 0.00 -5.51 4.05
C ASN A 328 0.47 -4.10 4.39
N PRO A 329 1.79 -3.85 4.42
CA PRO A 329 2.34 -2.51 4.61
C PRO A 329 1.99 -1.59 3.45
N GLY A 330 1.77 -0.32 3.75
CA GLY A 330 1.45 0.77 2.82
C GLY A 330 0.01 1.27 2.96
N ALA A 331 -0.17 2.59 2.96
CA ALA A 331 -1.48 3.22 2.93
C ALA A 331 -2.24 2.83 1.65
N PRO A 332 -3.57 2.73 1.66
CA PRO A 332 -4.33 2.47 0.45
C PRO A 332 -4.18 3.63 -0.54
N LEU A 333 -4.12 3.33 -1.84
CA LEU A 333 -4.04 4.35 -2.91
C LEU A 333 -5.41 4.98 -3.23
N ILE A 334 -6.47 4.34 -2.79
CA ILE A 334 -7.87 4.76 -2.93
C ILE A 334 -8.60 4.50 -1.62
N ASP A 335 -9.68 5.24 -1.36
CA ASP A 335 -10.51 5.04 -0.17
C ASP A 335 -11.00 3.59 -0.09
N VAL A 336 -10.83 2.96 1.06
CA VAL A 336 -11.25 1.56 1.31
C VAL A 336 -12.76 1.34 1.13
N LEU A 337 -13.57 2.38 1.31
CA LEU A 337 -15.00 2.34 1.02
C LEU A 337 -15.31 2.32 -0.49
N ARG A 338 -14.35 2.71 -1.31
CA ARG A 338 -14.46 2.84 -2.76
C ARG A 338 -13.71 1.74 -3.53
N PHE A 339 -13.32 0.65 -2.87
CA PHE A 339 -12.61 -0.46 -3.54
C PHE A 339 -13.43 -1.17 -4.62
N MET A 340 -14.77 -1.04 -4.59
CA MET A 340 -15.67 -1.68 -5.56
C MET A 340 -15.87 -0.86 -6.85
N ASP A 341 -15.82 0.47 -6.77
CA ASP A 341 -16.20 1.35 -7.88
C ASP A 341 -15.03 2.10 -8.51
N ASN A 342 -13.93 2.26 -7.77
CA ASN A 342 -12.77 2.93 -8.31
C ASN A 342 -11.96 2.02 -9.25
N GLN A 343 -11.38 2.65 -10.28
CA GLN A 343 -10.45 1.95 -11.14
C GLN A 343 -9.26 1.40 -10.33
N PRO A 344 -8.79 0.18 -10.66
CA PRO A 344 -7.68 -0.44 -9.96
C PRO A 344 -6.42 0.41 -10.10
N ARG A 345 -5.74 0.61 -8.98
CA ARG A 345 -4.42 1.27 -8.93
C ARG A 345 -3.43 0.37 -8.22
N SER A 346 -2.26 0.20 -8.79
CA SER A 346 -1.15 -0.51 -8.16
C SER A 346 0.10 0.35 -8.13
N ARG A 347 0.84 0.29 -7.02
CA ARG A 347 2.19 0.87 -6.94
C ARG A 347 3.25 -0.06 -7.51
N ASN A 348 2.90 -1.34 -7.72
CA ASN A 348 3.76 -2.40 -8.21
C ASN A 348 3.17 -2.94 -9.52
N GLU A 349 3.27 -2.16 -10.60
CA GLU A 349 2.57 -2.47 -11.87
C GLU A 349 3.14 -3.69 -12.58
N LYS A 350 4.47 -3.85 -12.60
CA LYS A 350 5.12 -5.01 -13.24
C LYS A 350 4.83 -6.29 -12.47
N LEU A 351 4.87 -6.22 -11.13
CA LEU A 351 4.53 -7.33 -10.24
C LEU A 351 3.07 -7.76 -10.44
N ALA A 352 2.14 -6.80 -10.44
CA ALA A 352 0.71 -7.06 -10.67
C ALA A 352 0.50 -7.71 -12.05
N ASN A 353 1.14 -7.18 -13.11
CA ASN A 353 1.06 -7.72 -14.46
C ASN A 353 1.59 -9.17 -14.53
N LEU A 354 2.75 -9.45 -13.94
CA LEU A 354 3.30 -10.82 -13.93
C LEU A 354 2.45 -11.78 -13.11
N MET A 355 1.95 -11.38 -11.93
CA MET A 355 1.04 -12.21 -11.15
C MET A 355 -0.27 -12.50 -11.90
N ARG A 356 -0.80 -11.55 -12.67
CA ARG A 356 -1.94 -11.77 -13.55
C ARG A 356 -1.62 -12.81 -14.65
N ARG A 357 -0.48 -12.65 -15.33
CA ARG A 357 -0.02 -13.59 -16.37
C ARG A 357 0.25 -14.99 -15.83
N CYS A 358 0.57 -15.09 -14.53
CA CYS A 358 0.66 -16.34 -13.78
C CYS A 358 -0.71 -16.86 -13.32
N TYR A 359 -1.83 -16.24 -13.70
CA TYR A 359 -3.18 -16.59 -13.30
C TYR A 359 -3.44 -16.55 -11.78
N ILE A 360 -2.69 -15.74 -11.05
CA ILE A 360 -2.82 -15.59 -9.59
C ILE A 360 -3.87 -14.55 -9.24
N CYS A 361 -3.93 -13.44 -9.98
CA CYS A 361 -4.89 -12.36 -9.79
C CYS A 361 -5.49 -11.91 -11.11
N GLU A 362 -6.51 -11.04 -11.04
CA GLU A 362 -7.11 -10.38 -12.19
C GLU A 362 -6.80 -8.88 -12.21
N GLU A 363 -6.73 -8.28 -13.39
CA GLU A 363 -6.41 -6.85 -13.56
C GLU A 363 -7.68 -5.97 -13.63
N ARG A 364 -8.86 -6.58 -13.81
CA ARG A 364 -10.09 -5.85 -14.14
C ARG A 364 -10.74 -5.11 -12.96
N GLY A 365 -10.10 -5.08 -11.78
CA GLY A 365 -10.69 -4.49 -10.58
C GLY A 365 -11.82 -5.30 -9.94
N SER A 366 -12.20 -6.42 -10.53
CA SER A 366 -13.32 -7.25 -10.06
C SER A 366 -12.99 -8.18 -8.89
N GLY A 367 -11.77 -8.15 -8.37
CA GLY A 367 -11.34 -9.03 -7.27
C GLY A 367 -12.15 -8.80 -5.99
N VAL A 368 -12.33 -7.54 -5.60
CA VAL A 368 -13.11 -7.17 -4.41
C VAL A 368 -14.60 -7.50 -4.61
N ASP A 369 -15.15 -7.28 -5.81
CA ASP A 369 -16.55 -7.64 -6.12
C ASP A 369 -16.79 -9.13 -5.96
N LYS A 370 -15.86 -9.97 -6.47
CA LYS A 370 -15.93 -11.42 -6.31
C LYS A 370 -15.85 -11.84 -4.84
N VAL A 371 -15.00 -11.19 -4.05
CA VAL A 371 -14.92 -11.42 -2.61
C VAL A 371 -16.27 -11.11 -1.95
N ILE A 372 -16.83 -9.94 -2.20
CA ILE A 372 -18.10 -9.52 -1.61
C ILE A 372 -19.24 -10.43 -2.08
N LYS A 373 -19.30 -10.72 -3.37
CA LYS A 373 -20.30 -11.62 -3.94
C LYS A 373 -20.24 -13.01 -3.32
N SER A 374 -19.06 -13.61 -3.22
CA SER A 374 -18.88 -14.93 -2.62
C SER A 374 -19.24 -14.95 -1.11
N VAL A 375 -18.88 -13.89 -0.38
CA VAL A 375 -19.27 -13.71 1.02
C VAL A 375 -20.81 -13.62 1.17
N GLU A 376 -21.49 -12.94 0.24
CA GLU A 376 -22.95 -12.87 0.23
C GLU A 376 -23.61 -14.22 -0.10
N ASP A 377 -23.09 -14.90 -1.11
CA ASP A 377 -23.61 -16.20 -1.55
C ASP A 377 -23.53 -17.25 -0.43
N ASP A 378 -22.48 -17.20 0.40
CA ASP A 378 -22.30 -18.07 1.57
C ASP A 378 -22.93 -17.50 2.86
N ASN A 379 -23.64 -16.37 2.77
CA ASN A 379 -24.30 -15.71 3.91
C ASN A 379 -23.32 -15.38 5.08
N LEU A 380 -22.07 -15.08 4.75
CA LEU A 380 -21.07 -14.66 5.75
C LEU A 380 -21.26 -13.16 6.10
N PRO A 381 -20.75 -12.71 7.27
CA PRO A 381 -20.63 -11.28 7.56
C PRO A 381 -19.74 -10.60 6.51
N ALA A 382 -20.11 -9.37 6.14
CA ALA A 382 -19.37 -8.59 5.16
C ALA A 382 -17.92 -8.35 5.59
N PRO A 383 -16.93 -8.47 4.67
CA PRO A 383 -15.52 -8.22 5.00
C PRO A 383 -15.32 -6.77 5.43
N ASN A 384 -14.39 -6.56 6.35
CA ASN A 384 -14.07 -5.22 6.85
C ASN A 384 -12.72 -4.77 6.33
N PHE A 385 -12.71 -3.79 5.43
CA PHE A 385 -11.50 -3.15 4.90
C PHE A 385 -11.15 -1.97 5.78
N ILE A 386 -9.92 -1.93 6.27
CA ILE A 386 -9.44 -0.95 7.25
C ILE A 386 -8.22 -0.22 6.65
N ASP A 387 -8.31 1.09 6.61
CA ASP A 387 -7.15 1.96 6.42
C ASP A 387 -6.49 2.23 7.78
N GLY A 388 -5.29 1.70 7.96
CA GLY A 388 -4.48 1.91 9.17
C GLY A 388 -3.47 3.05 9.01
N GLY A 389 -3.58 3.87 7.97
CA GLY A 389 -2.66 4.97 7.66
C GLY A 389 -1.34 4.51 7.04
N THR A 390 -0.68 3.53 7.63
CA THR A 390 0.59 2.95 7.14
C THR A 390 0.45 1.50 6.68
N PHE A 391 -0.74 0.93 6.77
CA PHE A 391 -1.06 -0.42 6.33
C PHE A 391 -2.52 -0.52 5.90
N VAL A 392 -2.82 -1.50 5.06
CA VAL A 392 -4.19 -1.94 4.77
C VAL A 392 -4.43 -3.26 5.48
N LYS A 393 -5.61 -3.42 6.07
CA LYS A 393 -6.05 -4.68 6.67
C LYS A 393 -7.45 -5.03 6.19
N VAL A 394 -7.66 -6.30 5.86
CA VAL A 394 -9.00 -6.86 5.64
C VAL A 394 -9.29 -7.94 6.66
N ILE A 395 -10.50 -7.91 7.22
CA ILE A 395 -10.98 -8.91 8.18
C ILE A 395 -12.14 -9.66 7.54
N ILE A 396 -12.03 -10.97 7.46
CA ILE A 396 -13.11 -11.89 7.10
C ILE A 396 -13.55 -12.66 8.34
N TYR A 397 -14.85 -12.74 8.54
CA TYR A 397 -15.45 -13.28 9.76
C TYR A 397 -16.04 -14.67 9.49
N GLU A 398 -16.06 -15.49 10.53
CA GLU A 398 -16.77 -16.77 10.50
C GLU A 398 -18.28 -16.58 10.25
N PRO A 399 -19.00 -17.65 9.83
CA PRO A 399 -20.45 -17.62 9.71
C PRO A 399 -21.10 -17.14 11.02
N LEU A 400 -21.87 -16.06 10.95
CA LEU A 400 -22.55 -15.48 12.10
C LEU A 400 -24.00 -15.14 11.75
N PRO A 401 -24.99 -15.68 12.47
CA PRO A 401 -26.40 -15.34 12.25
C PRO A 401 -26.65 -13.85 12.41
N LEU A 402 -27.50 -13.25 11.56
CA LEU A 402 -27.81 -11.81 11.56
C LEU A 402 -28.17 -11.25 12.95
N ARG A 403 -28.88 -12.03 13.77
CA ARG A 403 -29.26 -11.63 15.14
C ARG A 403 -28.06 -11.42 16.07
N LYS A 404 -26.93 -12.09 15.80
CA LYS A 404 -25.69 -12.01 16.59
C LYS A 404 -24.71 -10.98 16.03
N MET A 405 -24.93 -10.48 14.81
CA MET A 405 -24.11 -9.43 14.22
C MET A 405 -24.29 -8.11 14.96
N GLU A 406 -23.23 -7.35 15.10
CA GLU A 406 -23.28 -6.00 15.64
C GLU A 406 -23.94 -5.03 14.64
N LYS A 407 -24.31 -3.83 15.12
CA LYS A 407 -24.91 -2.80 14.28
C LYS A 407 -24.00 -2.41 13.12
N SER A 408 -22.72 -2.22 13.39
CA SER A 408 -21.67 -1.89 12.41
C SER A 408 -21.56 -2.93 11.29
N ASP A 409 -21.63 -4.23 11.63
CA ASP A 409 -21.55 -5.33 10.65
C ASP A 409 -22.77 -5.34 9.72
N LYS A 410 -23.96 -5.08 10.27
CA LYS A 410 -25.19 -4.98 9.49
C LYS A 410 -25.17 -3.81 8.51
N ILE A 411 -24.66 -2.65 8.95
CA ILE A 411 -24.52 -1.46 8.12
C ILE A 411 -23.48 -1.71 7.01
N ARG A 412 -22.33 -2.32 7.34
CA ARG A 412 -21.30 -2.68 6.36
C ARG A 412 -21.83 -3.63 5.31
N ALA A 413 -22.55 -4.66 5.71
CA ALA A 413 -23.18 -5.60 4.77
C ALA A 413 -24.24 -4.93 3.89
N CYS A 414 -25.05 -4.02 4.43
CA CYS A 414 -26.01 -3.22 3.69
C CYS A 414 -25.30 -2.34 2.64
N TYR A 415 -24.23 -1.68 3.04
CA TYR A 415 -23.42 -0.83 2.15
C TYR A 415 -22.80 -1.62 1.00
N GLN A 416 -22.09 -2.70 1.29
CA GLN A 416 -21.42 -3.53 0.28
C GLN A 416 -22.43 -4.16 -0.68
N HIS A 417 -23.58 -4.63 -0.18
CA HIS A 417 -24.67 -5.11 -1.04
C HIS A 417 -25.20 -4.01 -1.94
N CYS A 418 -25.34 -2.78 -1.43
CA CYS A 418 -25.78 -1.64 -2.22
C CYS A 418 -24.79 -1.31 -3.35
N CYS A 419 -23.48 -1.33 -3.06
CA CYS A 419 -22.44 -1.14 -4.07
C CYS A 419 -22.47 -2.24 -5.13
N LEU A 420 -22.53 -3.52 -4.72
CA LEU A 420 -22.57 -4.65 -5.66
C LEU A 420 -23.76 -4.57 -6.62
N ARG A 421 -24.94 -4.19 -6.11
CA ARG A 421 -26.14 -3.98 -6.95
C ARG A 421 -25.95 -2.81 -7.91
N PHE A 422 -25.36 -1.72 -7.43
CA PHE A 422 -25.14 -0.52 -8.23
C PHE A 422 -24.16 -0.78 -9.39
N GLU A 423 -23.06 -1.47 -9.14
CA GLU A 423 -22.10 -1.88 -10.17
C GLU A 423 -22.71 -2.84 -11.20
N SER A 424 -23.72 -3.61 -10.82
CA SER A 424 -24.51 -4.46 -11.73
C SER A 424 -25.58 -3.69 -12.50
N GLY A 425 -25.66 -2.35 -12.42
CA GLY A 425 -26.66 -1.52 -13.06
C GLY A 425 -28.03 -1.55 -12.36
N GLU A 426 -28.10 -2.08 -11.13
CA GLU A 426 -29.32 -2.21 -10.36
C GLU A 426 -29.30 -1.30 -9.13
N LYS A 427 -30.45 -1.16 -8.48
CA LYS A 427 -30.59 -0.39 -7.24
C LYS A 427 -30.98 -1.32 -6.09
N MET A 428 -30.37 -1.14 -4.94
CA MET A 428 -30.72 -1.92 -3.75
C MET A 428 -32.15 -1.61 -3.30
N THR A 429 -32.85 -2.63 -2.84
CA THR A 429 -34.18 -2.55 -2.25
C THR A 429 -34.20 -3.28 -0.90
N ASN A 430 -35.28 -3.08 -0.11
CA ASN A 430 -35.47 -3.89 1.09
C ASN A 430 -35.55 -5.38 0.75
N GLN A 431 -36.20 -5.74 -0.35
CA GLN A 431 -36.29 -7.13 -0.80
C GLN A 431 -34.92 -7.72 -1.14
N SER A 432 -34.08 -7.02 -1.90
CA SER A 432 -32.76 -7.52 -2.25
C SER A 432 -31.88 -7.73 -1.00
N LEU A 433 -31.94 -6.81 -0.04
CA LEU A 433 -31.18 -6.94 1.20
C LEU A 433 -31.72 -8.05 2.12
N ARG A 434 -33.04 -8.34 2.09
CA ARG A 434 -33.61 -9.54 2.75
C ARG A 434 -33.07 -10.84 2.16
N LEU A 435 -33.01 -10.92 0.83
CA LEU A 435 -32.45 -12.07 0.11
C LEU A 435 -30.99 -12.28 0.50
N ARG A 436 -30.21 -11.21 0.55
CA ARG A 436 -28.80 -11.24 1.00
C ARG A 436 -28.65 -11.85 2.41
N PHE A 437 -29.54 -11.54 3.34
CA PHE A 437 -29.51 -12.07 4.70
C PHE A 437 -30.31 -13.36 4.90
N ARG A 438 -30.92 -13.90 3.84
CA ARG A 438 -31.80 -15.08 3.88
C ARG A 438 -32.90 -14.93 4.94
N ILE A 439 -33.55 -13.75 4.95
CA ILE A 439 -34.59 -13.38 5.91
C ILE A 439 -35.97 -13.44 5.27
N ASP A 440 -36.91 -14.09 5.95
CA ASP A 440 -38.30 -14.19 5.53
C ASP A 440 -39.00 -12.83 5.41
N ASP A 441 -40.03 -12.76 4.58
CA ASP A 441 -40.84 -11.56 4.34
C ASP A 441 -41.45 -10.98 5.63
N LYS A 442 -41.75 -11.81 6.62
CA LYS A 442 -42.28 -11.41 7.93
C LYS A 442 -41.32 -10.46 8.68
N ASN A 443 -40.03 -10.50 8.38
CA ASN A 443 -38.98 -9.71 9.04
C ASN A 443 -38.63 -8.40 8.30
N TYR A 444 -39.50 -7.95 7.38
CA TYR A 444 -39.38 -6.67 6.68
C TYR A 444 -38.94 -5.49 7.59
N PRO A 445 -39.52 -5.31 8.82
CA PRO A 445 -39.18 -4.17 9.66
C PRO A 445 -37.71 -4.17 10.14
N MET A 446 -37.11 -5.35 10.35
CA MET A 446 -35.70 -5.48 10.76
C MET A 446 -34.77 -4.94 9.69
N ILE A 447 -35.01 -5.32 8.44
CA ILE A 447 -34.23 -4.85 7.29
C ILE A 447 -34.40 -3.35 7.06
N SER A 448 -35.65 -2.85 7.22
CA SER A 448 -35.89 -1.40 7.12
C SER A 448 -35.11 -0.60 8.17
N ARG A 449 -34.89 -1.14 9.38
CA ARG A 449 -34.05 -0.52 10.41
C ARG A 449 -32.59 -0.52 9.99
N ILE A 450 -32.06 -1.62 9.45
CA ILE A 450 -30.68 -1.67 8.93
C ILE A 450 -30.45 -0.62 7.84
N ILE A 451 -31.40 -0.50 6.91
CA ILE A 451 -31.34 0.52 5.85
C ILE A 451 -31.36 1.94 6.45
N ALA A 452 -32.23 2.19 7.43
CA ALA A 452 -32.30 3.48 8.10
C ALA A 452 -30.98 3.82 8.83
N ASP A 453 -30.40 2.84 9.50
CA ASP A 453 -29.10 2.99 10.15
C ASP A 453 -27.98 3.29 9.11
N ALA A 454 -27.98 2.60 7.97
CA ALA A 454 -26.99 2.83 6.90
C ALA A 454 -27.13 4.22 6.24
N ILE A 455 -28.36 4.75 6.15
CA ILE A 455 -28.62 6.14 5.71
C ILE A 455 -28.11 7.13 6.75
N ALA A 456 -28.42 6.90 8.03
CA ALA A 456 -27.96 7.77 9.12
C ALA A 456 -26.43 7.84 9.19
N ASP A 457 -25.73 6.72 8.94
CA ASP A 457 -24.27 6.64 8.86
C ASP A 457 -23.71 7.13 7.50
N LYS A 458 -24.56 7.72 6.64
CA LYS A 458 -24.18 8.27 5.32
C LYS A 458 -23.47 7.25 4.42
N LYS A 459 -23.76 5.98 4.53
CA LYS A 459 -23.20 4.93 3.70
C LYS A 459 -23.99 4.73 2.40
N ILE A 460 -25.30 4.95 2.46
CA ILE A 460 -26.22 4.86 1.31
C ILE A 460 -27.18 6.04 1.33
N LYS A 461 -27.79 6.31 0.19
CA LYS A 461 -28.82 7.34 0.02
C LYS A 461 -29.99 6.84 -0.83
N LEU A 462 -31.13 7.55 -0.77
CA LEU A 462 -32.24 7.31 -1.68
C LEU A 462 -31.81 7.58 -3.11
N ALA A 463 -32.15 6.68 -4.02
CA ALA A 463 -31.90 6.85 -5.45
C ALA A 463 -32.75 7.95 -6.09
N ASP A 464 -33.90 8.24 -5.48
CA ASP A 464 -34.81 9.34 -5.83
C ASP A 464 -35.26 10.01 -4.52
N PRO A 465 -34.71 11.20 -4.19
CA PRO A 465 -35.09 11.93 -2.97
C PRO A 465 -36.55 12.41 -2.96
N THR A 466 -37.18 12.47 -4.11
CA THR A 466 -38.58 12.92 -4.24
C THR A 466 -39.60 11.81 -3.97
N ASN A 467 -39.15 10.55 -3.98
CA ASN A 467 -39.99 9.39 -3.74
C ASN A 467 -40.42 9.27 -2.26
N LYS A 468 -41.67 9.59 -1.97
CA LYS A 468 -42.26 9.48 -0.62
C LYS A 468 -42.70 8.07 -0.25
N SER A 469 -42.70 7.10 -1.19
CA SER A 469 -43.15 5.73 -0.96
C SER A 469 -42.03 4.87 -0.34
N ARG A 470 -42.18 4.53 0.92
CA ARG A 470 -41.27 3.60 1.60
C ARG A 470 -41.29 2.17 1.01
N LYS A 471 -42.42 1.75 0.45
CA LYS A 471 -42.62 0.40 -0.10
C LYS A 471 -41.80 0.15 -1.37
N HIS A 472 -41.58 1.18 -2.18
CA HIS A 472 -40.87 1.10 -3.46
C HIS A 472 -39.54 1.89 -3.42
N ALA A 473 -39.05 2.20 -2.24
CA ALA A 473 -37.79 2.91 -2.08
C ALA A 473 -36.62 2.09 -2.65
N LYS A 474 -35.78 2.76 -3.43
CA LYS A 474 -34.54 2.24 -3.99
C LYS A 474 -33.37 3.04 -3.43
N TYR A 475 -32.26 2.37 -3.23
CA TYR A 475 -31.09 2.97 -2.59
C TYR A 475 -29.86 2.77 -3.48
N VAL A 476 -28.96 3.74 -3.40
CA VAL A 476 -27.65 3.75 -4.07
C VAL A 476 -26.55 4.08 -3.04
N PRO A 477 -25.29 3.74 -3.32
CA PRO A 477 -24.17 4.15 -2.46
C PRO A 477 -24.09 5.66 -2.29
N PHE A 478 -23.44 6.13 -1.22
CA PHE A 478 -23.32 7.58 -0.92
C PHE A 478 -22.67 8.40 -2.04
N TRP A 479 -21.76 7.78 -2.76
CA TRP A 479 -20.96 8.37 -3.83
C TRP A 479 -21.63 8.36 -5.22
N ALA A 480 -22.69 7.59 -5.43
CA ALA A 480 -23.40 7.46 -6.72
C ALA A 480 -24.17 8.74 -7.10
#